data_349e7e6dfdb1a16bf7a077df7da0d9f8
#
_entry.id   349e7e6dfdb1a16bf7a077df7da0d9f8
#
_cell.length_a   1.000
_cell.length_b   1.000
_cell.length_c   1.000
_cell.angle_alpha   90.00
_cell.angle_beta   90.00
_cell.angle_gamma   90.00
#
_symmetry.space_group_name_H-M   'P 1'
#
loop_
_entity.id
_entity.type
_entity.pdbx_description
1 polymer ?
#
loop_
_entity_poly.entity_id
_entity_poly.type
_entity_poly.pdbx_seq_one_letter_code
_entity_poly.pdbx_strand_id
1 'polypeptide(L)'
;MNNIEHELSDVLNRLNFIFKNEEITTLCIKDYDGISIFNEKIKPFEKNKKYRLKFFIATIFIENNILIVAPNDKCDNIDVQRYAISEKDNQKLMQRDILHFLNKIKEFRFFMEKDVKDGVKPMIDLDKFNSYLSNIIDNRLLKLLRLSKAKLTLDDEKRLTISELKLYRLIFEHLNTWKKFFLNQI
;
A
#
# COMPACT_ATOMS: atom_id res chain seq x y z
N MET A 1 27.61 -5.71 -1.84
CA MET A 1 26.36 -5.86 -1.08
C MET A 1 25.36 -4.72 -1.36
N ASN A 2 25.78 -3.53 -1.68
CA ASN A 2 24.89 -2.38 -1.94
C ASN A 2 23.93 -2.50 -3.15
N ASN A 3 24.18 -3.41 -4.10
CA ASN A 3 23.45 -3.42 -5.37
C ASN A 3 22.02 -4.01 -5.25
N ILE A 4 21.83 -5.07 -4.46
CA ILE A 4 20.52 -5.77 -4.32
C ILE A 4 19.55 -4.92 -3.50
N GLU A 5 20.04 -4.28 -2.44
CA GLU A 5 19.25 -3.42 -1.58
C GLU A 5 18.75 -2.19 -2.33
N HIS A 6 19.62 -1.58 -3.16
CA HIS A 6 19.25 -0.49 -4.05
C HIS A 6 18.24 -0.93 -5.12
N GLU A 7 18.43 -2.07 -5.74
CA GLU A 7 17.52 -2.59 -6.77
C GLU A 7 16.10 -2.81 -6.22
N LEU A 8 15.97 -3.45 -5.04
CA LEU A 8 14.67 -3.65 -4.42
C LEU A 8 14.03 -2.31 -4.02
N SER A 9 14.79 -1.41 -3.41
CA SER A 9 14.33 -0.08 -3.02
C SER A 9 13.80 0.71 -4.21
N ASP A 10 14.53 0.71 -5.32
CA ASP A 10 14.14 1.40 -6.56
C ASP A 10 12.84 0.84 -7.13
N VAL A 11 12.71 -0.50 -7.15
CA VAL A 11 11.46 -1.13 -7.60
C VAL A 11 10.29 -0.76 -6.70
N LEU A 12 10.45 -0.81 -5.39
CA LEU A 12 9.39 -0.44 -4.43
C LEU A 12 8.99 1.03 -4.56
N ASN A 13 9.96 1.93 -4.76
CA ASN A 13 9.70 3.35 -5.00
C ASN A 13 8.93 3.58 -6.30
N ARG A 14 9.28 2.88 -7.39
CA ARG A 14 8.53 2.94 -8.66
C ARG A 14 7.09 2.45 -8.50
N LEU A 15 6.88 1.33 -7.80
CA LEU A 15 5.53 0.82 -7.51
C LEU A 15 4.72 1.81 -6.68
N ASN A 16 5.34 2.44 -5.70
CA ASN A 16 4.70 3.47 -4.90
C ASN A 16 4.33 4.71 -5.73
N PHE A 17 5.21 5.12 -6.64
CA PHE A 17 4.94 6.20 -7.58
C PHE A 17 3.75 5.86 -8.51
N ILE A 18 3.68 4.61 -9.02
CA ILE A 18 2.56 4.16 -9.84
C ILE A 18 1.26 4.24 -9.02
N PHE A 19 1.24 3.73 -7.78
CA PHE A 19 0.09 3.82 -6.90
C PHE A 19 -0.35 5.27 -6.68
N LYS A 20 0.59 6.19 -6.43
CA LYS A 20 0.27 7.62 -6.24
C LYS A 20 -0.37 8.28 -7.47
N ASN A 21 -0.22 7.68 -8.65
CA ASN A 21 -0.89 8.11 -9.88
C ASN A 21 -2.26 7.45 -10.10
N GLU A 22 -2.67 6.49 -9.26
CA GLU A 22 -4.04 5.94 -9.32
C GLU A 22 -5.06 6.95 -8.81
N GLU A 23 -6.28 6.82 -9.30
CA GLU A 23 -7.38 7.67 -8.91
C GLU A 23 -8.03 7.17 -7.62
N ILE A 24 -8.34 8.11 -6.74
CA ILE A 24 -9.17 7.89 -5.56
C ILE A 24 -10.39 8.82 -5.61
N THR A 25 -11.48 8.37 -4.99
CA THR A 25 -12.68 9.17 -4.83
C THR A 25 -12.54 10.03 -3.57
N THR A 26 -12.75 11.32 -3.74
CA THR A 26 -12.73 12.30 -2.64
C THR A 26 -14.09 12.97 -2.52
N LEU A 27 -14.38 13.48 -1.33
CA LEU A 27 -15.56 14.29 -1.02
C LEU A 27 -15.10 15.70 -0.65
N CYS A 28 -15.68 16.70 -1.29
CA CYS A 28 -15.38 18.09 -0.98
C CYS A 28 -16.11 18.54 0.31
N ILE A 29 -15.35 19.11 1.26
CA ILE A 29 -15.89 19.61 2.53
C ILE A 29 -15.90 21.14 2.60
N LYS A 30 -15.18 21.82 1.70
CA LYS A 30 -15.10 23.28 1.62
C LYS A 30 -15.00 23.71 0.16
N ASP A 31 -15.84 24.67 -0.26
CA ASP A 31 -15.78 25.23 -1.61
C ASP A 31 -14.37 25.78 -1.91
N TYR A 32 -13.93 25.55 -3.14
CA TYR A 32 -12.61 25.94 -3.61
C TYR A 32 -12.68 26.38 -5.07
N ASP A 33 -12.20 27.59 -5.36
CA ASP A 33 -12.34 28.22 -6.70
C ASP A 33 -11.47 27.59 -7.80
N GLY A 34 -10.67 26.59 -7.44
CA GLY A 34 -9.75 25.97 -8.35
C GLY A 34 -8.39 26.67 -8.42
N ILE A 35 -7.45 26.02 -9.10
CA ILE A 35 -6.10 26.54 -9.31
C ILE A 35 -5.62 26.19 -10.71
N SER A 36 -4.81 27.06 -11.30
CA SER A 36 -4.10 26.78 -12.54
C SER A 36 -2.64 26.49 -12.22
N ILE A 37 -2.16 25.26 -12.57
CA ILE A 37 -0.77 24.83 -12.38
C ILE A 37 -0.24 24.39 -13.74
N PHE A 38 0.83 25.01 -14.25
CA PHE A 38 1.52 24.62 -15.49
C PHE A 38 0.57 24.33 -16.68
N ASN A 39 -0.34 25.26 -16.99
CA ASN A 39 -1.36 25.13 -18.04
C ASN A 39 -2.46 24.08 -17.81
N GLU A 40 -2.42 23.31 -16.73
CA GLU A 40 -3.54 22.48 -16.29
C GLU A 40 -4.42 23.24 -15.30
N LYS A 41 -5.72 23.31 -15.58
CA LYS A 41 -6.70 23.92 -14.68
C LYS A 41 -7.34 22.83 -13.84
N ILE A 42 -7.09 22.85 -12.54
CA ILE A 42 -7.90 22.10 -11.59
C ILE A 42 -9.21 22.89 -11.44
N LYS A 43 -10.32 22.25 -11.85
CA LYS A 43 -11.67 22.84 -11.78
C LYS A 43 -12.02 23.19 -10.31
N PRO A 44 -12.94 24.13 -10.11
CA PRO A 44 -13.46 24.44 -8.76
C PRO A 44 -14.07 23.18 -8.13
N PHE A 45 -13.91 23.08 -6.82
CA PHE A 45 -14.58 22.06 -6.00
C PHE A 45 -15.75 22.69 -5.28
N GLU A 46 -16.89 22.02 -5.37
CA GLU A 46 -18.11 22.42 -4.68
C GLU A 46 -18.35 21.52 -3.49
N LYS A 47 -18.70 22.10 -2.37
CA LYS A 47 -19.00 21.38 -1.12
C LYS A 47 -20.03 20.27 -1.33
N ASN A 48 -19.81 19.13 -0.68
CA ASN A 48 -20.63 17.93 -0.75
C ASN A 48 -20.62 17.21 -2.12
N LYS A 49 -19.82 17.64 -3.10
CA LYS A 49 -19.62 16.91 -4.34
C LYS A 49 -18.44 15.94 -4.26
N LYS A 50 -18.54 14.83 -4.99
CA LYS A 50 -17.46 13.84 -5.11
C LYS A 50 -16.61 14.13 -6.33
N TYR A 51 -15.29 13.93 -6.19
CA TYR A 51 -14.32 14.10 -7.25
C TYR A 51 -13.38 12.90 -7.30
N ARG A 52 -13.04 12.46 -8.51
CA ARG A 52 -11.99 11.46 -8.74
C ARG A 52 -10.71 12.19 -9.11
N LEU A 53 -9.69 11.98 -8.32
CA LEU A 53 -8.39 12.64 -8.47
C LEU A 53 -7.28 11.61 -8.28
N LYS A 54 -6.15 11.85 -8.95
CA LYS A 54 -4.94 11.10 -8.68
C LYS A 54 -4.58 11.25 -7.20
N PHE A 55 -4.13 10.16 -6.58
CA PHE A 55 -3.85 10.13 -5.14
C PHE A 55 -2.94 11.28 -4.70
N PHE A 56 -1.84 11.54 -5.44
CA PHE A 56 -0.90 12.61 -5.08
C PHE A 56 -1.54 14.01 -5.13
N ILE A 57 -2.49 14.26 -6.06
CA ILE A 57 -3.24 15.52 -6.13
C ILE A 57 -4.23 15.59 -4.97
N ALA A 58 -4.97 14.51 -4.72
CA ALA A 58 -5.93 14.43 -3.63
C ALA A 58 -5.27 14.70 -2.27
N THR A 59 -4.06 14.17 -2.04
CA THR A 59 -3.30 14.38 -0.81
C THR A 59 -3.11 15.87 -0.51
N ILE A 60 -2.74 16.69 -1.50
CA ILE A 60 -2.54 18.13 -1.33
C ILE A 60 -3.81 18.82 -0.85
N PHE A 61 -4.96 18.51 -1.42
CA PHE A 61 -6.24 19.11 -1.04
C PHE A 61 -6.77 18.58 0.29
N ILE A 62 -6.45 17.32 0.63
CA ILE A 62 -6.79 16.74 1.93
C ILE A 62 -5.94 17.39 3.04
N GLU A 63 -4.64 17.61 2.80
CA GLU A 63 -3.77 18.35 3.74
C GLU A 63 -4.32 19.74 4.06
N ASN A 64 -4.88 20.41 3.06
CA ASN A 64 -5.44 21.76 3.20
C ASN A 64 -6.92 21.78 3.66
N ASN A 65 -7.47 20.65 4.10
CA ASN A 65 -8.85 20.53 4.58
C ASN A 65 -9.91 21.03 3.56
N ILE A 66 -9.66 20.81 2.27
CA ILE A 66 -10.59 21.09 1.17
C ILE A 66 -11.36 19.82 0.81
N LEU A 67 -10.66 18.69 0.77
CA LEU A 67 -11.21 17.38 0.46
C LEU A 67 -10.98 16.41 1.61
N ILE A 68 -11.79 15.34 1.65
CA ILE A 68 -11.55 14.13 2.44
C ILE A 68 -11.68 12.91 1.53
N VAL A 69 -11.09 11.78 1.91
CA VAL A 69 -11.30 10.52 1.18
C VAL A 69 -12.75 10.09 1.32
N ALA A 70 -13.39 9.72 0.22
CA ALA A 70 -14.75 9.23 0.25
C ALA A 70 -14.85 7.90 1.02
N PRO A 71 -15.96 7.62 1.72
CA PRO A 71 -16.11 6.41 2.55
C PRO A 71 -15.80 5.11 1.82
N ASN A 72 -16.14 5.02 0.52
CA ASN A 72 -15.93 3.81 -0.27
C ASN A 72 -14.47 3.51 -0.61
N ASP A 73 -13.60 4.53 -0.59
CA ASP A 73 -12.18 4.40 -0.93
C ASP A 73 -11.25 4.49 0.28
N LYS A 74 -11.81 4.82 1.46
CA LYS A 74 -11.01 4.92 2.70
C LYS A 74 -10.37 3.57 3.07
N CYS A 75 -9.32 3.65 3.87
CA CYS A 75 -8.68 2.53 4.50
C CYS A 75 -8.36 2.94 5.94
N ASP A 76 -9.27 2.65 6.85
CA ASP A 76 -9.16 3.04 8.26
C ASP A 76 -8.73 1.86 9.16
N ASN A 77 -8.69 2.08 10.47
CA ASN A 77 -8.34 1.07 11.45
C ASN A 77 -9.16 -0.21 11.35
N ILE A 78 -10.46 -0.10 11.03
CA ILE A 78 -11.37 -1.25 10.93
C ILE A 78 -10.98 -2.09 9.72
N ASP A 79 -10.68 -1.45 8.58
CA ASP A 79 -10.29 -2.15 7.36
C ASP A 79 -8.95 -2.85 7.56
N VAL A 80 -7.94 -2.14 8.12
CA VAL A 80 -6.61 -2.72 8.35
C VAL A 80 -6.65 -3.83 9.41
N GLN A 81 -7.48 -3.69 10.44
CA GLN A 81 -7.73 -4.77 11.41
C GLN A 81 -8.31 -6.02 10.75
N ARG A 82 -9.34 -5.88 9.91
CA ARG A 82 -9.91 -7.02 9.17
C ARG A 82 -8.87 -7.70 8.30
N TYR A 83 -8.02 -6.92 7.63
CA TYR A 83 -6.94 -7.47 6.82
C TYR A 83 -5.92 -8.23 7.69
N ALA A 84 -5.53 -7.70 8.84
CA ALA A 84 -4.61 -8.33 9.75
C ALA A 84 -5.16 -9.67 10.29
N ILE A 85 -6.41 -9.69 10.74
CA ILE A 85 -7.08 -10.90 11.23
C ILE A 85 -7.17 -11.94 10.10
N SER A 86 -7.68 -11.56 8.92
CA SER A 86 -7.81 -12.50 7.80
C SER A 86 -6.47 -13.06 7.34
N GLU A 87 -5.40 -12.28 7.41
CA GLU A 87 -4.08 -12.75 7.04
C GLU A 87 -3.49 -13.68 8.11
N LYS A 88 -3.75 -13.45 9.39
CA LYS A 88 -3.31 -14.30 10.50
C LYS A 88 -4.02 -15.67 10.49
N ASP A 89 -5.33 -15.67 10.29
CA ASP A 89 -6.15 -16.88 10.43
C ASP A 89 -6.00 -17.85 9.25
N ASN A 90 -5.50 -17.39 8.12
CA ASN A 90 -5.30 -18.21 6.94
C ASN A 90 -3.86 -18.72 6.85
N GLN A 91 -3.69 -20.01 6.54
CA GLN A 91 -2.37 -20.60 6.32
C GLN A 91 -1.71 -20.13 5.01
N LYS A 92 -2.51 -19.88 3.97
CA LYS A 92 -2.06 -19.34 2.68
C LYS A 92 -2.16 -17.81 2.67
N LEU A 93 -1.41 -17.18 1.77
CA LEU A 93 -1.58 -15.75 1.48
C LEU A 93 -3.02 -15.48 1.04
N MET A 94 -3.63 -14.46 1.63
CA MET A 94 -4.94 -14.00 1.18
C MET A 94 -4.80 -13.23 -0.13
N GLN A 95 -5.55 -13.66 -1.14
CA GLN A 95 -5.67 -12.88 -2.36
C GLN A 95 -6.33 -11.54 -2.05
N ARG A 96 -5.80 -10.47 -2.64
CA ARG A 96 -6.32 -9.11 -2.50
C ARG A 96 -6.72 -8.60 -3.87
N ASP A 97 -7.91 -8.04 -3.96
CA ASP A 97 -8.47 -7.50 -5.21
C ASP A 97 -7.77 -6.19 -5.61
N ILE A 98 -7.03 -5.59 -4.69
CA ILE A 98 -6.28 -4.34 -4.90
C ILE A 98 -4.86 -4.67 -5.32
N LEU A 99 -4.49 -4.32 -6.54
CA LEU A 99 -3.17 -4.59 -7.13
C LEU A 99 -2.02 -4.03 -6.27
N HIS A 100 -2.19 -2.83 -5.73
CA HIS A 100 -1.23 -2.11 -4.89
C HIS A 100 -1.65 -2.11 -3.41
N PHE A 101 -2.16 -3.25 -2.91
CA PHE A 101 -2.72 -3.38 -1.56
C PHE A 101 -1.81 -2.82 -0.45
N LEU A 102 -0.53 -3.24 -0.42
CA LEU A 102 0.40 -2.77 0.62
C LEU A 102 0.74 -1.28 0.47
N ASN A 103 0.84 -0.78 -0.78
CA ASN A 103 1.05 0.64 -1.04
C ASN A 103 -0.16 1.46 -0.56
N LYS A 104 -1.38 0.98 -0.82
CA LYS A 104 -2.60 1.65 -0.33
C LYS A 104 -2.54 1.82 1.19
N ILE A 105 -2.33 0.76 1.96
CA ILE A 105 -2.30 0.86 3.42
C ILE A 105 -1.17 1.79 3.87
N LYS A 106 0.03 1.66 3.30
CA LYS A 106 1.18 2.53 3.61
C LYS A 106 0.85 4.01 3.42
N GLU A 107 0.27 4.37 2.28
CA GLU A 107 -0.01 5.77 1.96
C GLU A 107 -1.24 6.31 2.73
N PHE A 108 -2.22 5.46 3.03
CA PHE A 108 -3.38 5.85 3.85
C PHE A 108 -3.02 6.09 5.33
N ARG A 109 -1.91 5.55 5.80
CA ARG A 109 -1.35 5.88 7.11
C ARG A 109 -1.14 7.40 7.25
N PHE A 110 -0.72 8.07 6.19
CA PHE A 110 -0.55 9.52 6.17
C PHE A 110 -1.83 10.28 6.57
N PHE A 111 -2.99 9.84 6.09
CA PHE A 111 -4.27 10.47 6.47
C PHE A 111 -4.61 10.22 7.94
N MET A 112 -4.24 9.07 8.49
CA MET A 112 -4.37 8.78 9.92
C MET A 112 -3.46 9.67 10.76
N GLU A 113 -2.21 9.86 10.34
CA GLU A 113 -1.24 10.76 11.00
C GLU A 113 -1.76 12.20 11.00
N LYS A 114 -2.33 12.65 9.89
CA LYS A 114 -2.97 13.96 9.78
C LYS A 114 -4.16 14.11 10.75
N ASP A 115 -5.08 13.14 10.75
CA ASP A 115 -6.25 13.17 11.64
C ASP A 115 -5.85 13.25 13.11
N VAL A 116 -4.77 12.58 13.51
CA VAL A 116 -4.22 12.67 14.87
C VAL A 116 -3.58 14.02 15.13
N LYS A 117 -2.78 14.53 14.20
CA LYS A 117 -2.14 15.86 14.32
C LYS A 117 -3.16 16.98 14.44
N ASP A 118 -4.26 16.88 13.71
CA ASP A 118 -5.36 17.84 13.71
C ASP A 118 -6.32 17.67 14.92
N GLY A 119 -6.05 16.68 15.80
CA GLY A 119 -6.88 16.40 16.98
C GLY A 119 -8.22 15.74 16.67
N VAL A 120 -8.42 15.28 15.43
CA VAL A 120 -9.66 14.60 15.00
C VAL A 120 -9.73 13.18 15.55
N LYS A 121 -8.58 12.52 15.69
CA LYS A 121 -8.44 11.16 16.25
C LYS A 121 -7.41 11.13 17.37
N PRO A 122 -7.58 10.21 18.35
CA PRO A 122 -6.58 10.00 19.39
C PRO A 122 -5.34 9.27 18.84
N MET A 123 -4.17 9.50 19.45
CA MET A 123 -2.91 8.83 19.08
C MET A 123 -3.00 7.30 19.09
N ILE A 124 -3.79 6.74 20.01
CA ILE A 124 -4.01 5.28 20.12
C ILE A 124 -4.53 4.67 18.82
N ASP A 125 -5.25 5.42 17.98
CA ASP A 125 -5.75 4.92 16.71
C ASP A 125 -4.63 4.79 15.67
N LEU A 126 -3.67 5.69 15.68
CA LEU A 126 -2.46 5.58 14.86
C LEU A 126 -1.59 4.40 15.31
N ASP A 127 -1.44 4.21 16.63
CA ASP A 127 -0.69 3.07 17.18
C ASP A 127 -1.33 1.73 16.80
N LYS A 128 -2.65 1.64 16.87
CA LYS A 128 -3.40 0.47 16.40
C LYS A 128 -3.20 0.23 14.90
N PHE A 129 -3.31 1.28 14.10
CA PHE A 129 -3.09 1.19 12.64
C PHE A 129 -1.71 0.64 12.33
N ASN A 130 -0.66 1.18 12.97
CA ASN A 130 0.72 0.75 12.81
C ASN A 130 0.91 -0.72 13.23
N SER A 131 0.31 -1.12 14.35
CA SER A 131 0.35 -2.50 14.83
C SER A 131 -0.30 -3.47 13.85
N TYR A 132 -1.48 -3.14 13.32
CA TYR A 132 -2.16 -3.98 12.33
C TYR A 132 -1.38 -4.06 11.02
N LEU A 133 -0.82 -2.95 10.55
CA LEU A 133 0.03 -2.93 9.35
C LEU A 133 1.27 -3.81 9.53
N SER A 134 1.97 -3.71 10.65
CA SER A 134 3.11 -4.58 10.97
C SER A 134 2.69 -6.06 10.96
N ASN A 135 1.59 -6.39 11.62
CA ASN A 135 1.06 -7.75 11.65
C ASN A 135 0.74 -8.29 10.23
N ILE A 136 0.18 -7.46 9.35
CA ILE A 136 -0.06 -7.87 7.94
C ILE A 136 1.27 -8.19 7.26
N ILE A 137 2.24 -7.26 7.35
CA ILE A 137 3.55 -7.41 6.70
C ILE A 137 4.26 -8.65 7.21
N ASP A 138 4.33 -8.87 8.52
CA ASP A 138 5.04 -9.99 9.14
C ASP A 138 4.41 -11.33 8.78
N ASN A 139 3.07 -11.45 8.86
CA ASN A 139 2.38 -12.68 8.47
C ASN A 139 2.55 -12.99 6.99
N ARG A 140 2.46 -11.98 6.12
CA ARG A 140 2.66 -12.16 4.69
C ARG A 140 4.10 -12.52 4.36
N LEU A 141 5.07 -11.88 5.02
CA LEU A 141 6.50 -12.20 4.85
C LEU A 141 6.80 -13.65 5.24
N LEU A 142 6.30 -14.13 6.37
CA LEU A 142 6.50 -15.52 6.79
C LEU A 142 5.95 -16.53 5.78
N LYS A 143 4.78 -16.25 5.20
CA LYS A 143 4.19 -17.10 4.16
C LYS A 143 4.99 -17.03 2.86
N LEU A 144 5.44 -15.85 2.46
CA LEU A 144 6.27 -15.64 1.27
C LEU A 144 7.60 -16.39 1.40
N LEU A 145 8.26 -16.37 2.56
CA LEU A 145 9.47 -17.13 2.82
C LEU A 145 9.24 -18.66 2.71
N ARG A 146 8.05 -19.14 3.12
CA ARG A 146 7.69 -20.56 2.92
C ARG A 146 7.52 -20.90 1.45
N LEU A 147 6.87 -20.02 0.67
CA LEU A 147 6.70 -20.19 -0.78
C LEU A 147 8.04 -20.13 -1.53
N SER A 148 9.00 -19.33 -1.06
CA SER A 148 10.30 -19.14 -1.71
C SER A 148 11.18 -20.41 -1.75
N LYS A 149 10.77 -21.49 -1.07
CA LYS A 149 11.48 -22.79 -1.10
C LYS A 149 11.28 -23.55 -2.41
N ALA A 150 10.26 -23.24 -3.20
CA ALA A 150 9.89 -23.90 -4.45
C ALA A 150 9.40 -22.87 -5.49
N LYS A 151 9.26 -23.32 -6.74
CA LYS A 151 8.62 -22.50 -7.78
C LYS A 151 7.16 -22.22 -7.41
N LEU A 152 6.69 -21.00 -7.69
CA LEU A 152 5.29 -20.64 -7.51
C LEU A 152 4.37 -21.44 -8.42
N THR A 153 3.23 -21.81 -7.87
CA THR A 153 2.08 -22.20 -8.68
C THR A 153 1.34 -20.97 -9.19
N LEU A 154 0.52 -21.12 -10.23
CA LEU A 154 -0.32 -20.01 -10.72
C LEU A 154 -1.31 -19.51 -9.66
N ASP A 155 -1.76 -20.41 -8.75
CA ASP A 155 -2.63 -20.02 -7.64
C ASP A 155 -1.89 -19.18 -6.59
N ASP A 156 -0.65 -19.54 -6.28
CA ASP A 156 0.17 -18.77 -5.34
C ASP A 156 0.53 -17.40 -5.91
N GLU A 157 0.86 -17.33 -7.22
CA GLU A 157 1.21 -16.07 -7.88
C GLU A 157 0.07 -15.04 -7.82
N LYS A 158 -1.19 -15.49 -8.02
CA LYS A 158 -2.37 -14.62 -7.92
C LYS A 158 -2.61 -14.05 -6.51
N ARG A 159 -2.03 -14.65 -5.48
CA ARG A 159 -2.15 -14.22 -4.08
C ARG A 159 -1.11 -13.18 -3.67
N LEU A 160 -0.06 -13.04 -4.48
CA LEU A 160 1.03 -12.09 -4.24
C LEU A 160 0.68 -10.72 -4.82
N THR A 161 1.00 -9.68 -4.07
CA THR A 161 1.06 -8.32 -4.63
C THR A 161 2.28 -8.19 -5.56
N ILE A 162 2.32 -7.15 -6.39
CA ILE A 162 3.45 -6.93 -7.30
C ILE A 162 4.77 -6.78 -6.51
N SER A 163 4.74 -6.07 -5.38
CA SER A 163 5.92 -5.88 -4.52
C SER A 163 6.41 -7.21 -3.93
N GLU A 164 5.49 -8.06 -3.50
CA GLU A 164 5.81 -9.38 -2.96
C GLU A 164 6.33 -10.34 -4.02
N LEU A 165 5.80 -10.28 -5.24
CA LEU A 165 6.31 -11.08 -6.35
C LEU A 165 7.77 -10.72 -6.68
N LYS A 166 8.13 -9.44 -6.61
CA LYS A 166 9.52 -8.98 -6.77
C LYS A 166 10.41 -9.50 -5.64
N LEU A 167 9.97 -9.36 -4.40
CA LEU A 167 10.70 -9.87 -3.23
C LEU A 167 10.86 -11.40 -3.30
N TYR A 168 9.79 -12.13 -3.67
CA TYR A 168 9.84 -13.59 -3.86
C TYR A 168 10.93 -13.98 -4.85
N ARG A 169 10.99 -13.35 -6.02
CA ARG A 169 11.98 -13.69 -7.06
C ARG A 169 13.41 -13.56 -6.55
N LEU A 170 13.73 -12.46 -5.87
CA LEU A 170 15.05 -12.26 -5.26
C LEU A 170 15.38 -13.36 -4.25
N ILE A 171 14.47 -13.63 -3.30
CA ILE A 171 14.68 -14.66 -2.28
C ILE A 171 14.84 -16.04 -2.92
N PHE A 172 13.98 -16.38 -3.89
CA PHE A 172 14.01 -17.67 -4.57
C PHE A 172 15.34 -17.91 -5.31
N GLU A 173 15.85 -16.92 -6.03
CA GLU A 173 17.12 -16.99 -6.73
C GLU A 173 18.29 -17.22 -5.77
N HIS A 174 18.36 -16.45 -4.68
CA HIS A 174 19.40 -16.60 -3.66
C HIS A 174 19.33 -17.94 -2.95
N LEU A 175 18.14 -18.41 -2.58
CA LEU A 175 17.97 -19.73 -1.97
C LEU A 175 18.38 -20.85 -2.91
N ASN A 176 18.09 -20.74 -4.20
CA ASN A 176 18.51 -21.75 -5.18
C ASN A 176 20.01 -21.75 -5.39
N THR A 177 20.65 -20.60 -5.48
CA THR A 177 22.10 -20.50 -5.57
C THR A 177 22.78 -21.13 -4.35
N TRP A 178 22.28 -20.82 -3.15
CA TRP A 178 22.77 -21.42 -1.91
C TRP A 178 22.61 -22.97 -1.92
N LYS A 179 21.41 -23.47 -2.28
CA LYS A 179 21.16 -24.92 -2.36
C LYS A 179 22.08 -25.61 -3.38
N LYS A 180 22.24 -25.02 -4.58
CA LYS A 180 23.12 -25.59 -5.61
C LYS A 180 24.55 -25.75 -5.11
N PHE A 181 25.07 -24.75 -4.40
CA PHE A 181 26.42 -24.80 -3.84
C PHE A 181 26.61 -26.00 -2.90
N PHE A 182 25.68 -26.23 -1.96
CA PHE A 182 25.81 -27.31 -1.00
C PHE A 182 25.42 -28.69 -1.52
N LEU A 183 24.58 -28.76 -2.53
CA LEU A 183 24.13 -30.04 -3.11
C LEU A 183 24.96 -30.48 -4.33
N ASN A 184 26.05 -29.74 -4.65
CA ASN A 184 26.89 -30.02 -5.83
C ASN A 184 26.09 -30.22 -7.13
N GLN A 185 24.95 -29.56 -7.26
CA GLN A 185 24.18 -29.55 -8.51
C GLN A 185 24.80 -28.47 -9.42
N ILE A 186 25.73 -28.95 -10.29
CA ILE A 186 26.33 -28.15 -11.36
C ILE A 186 25.34 -28.03 -12.51
#